data_d302854311d8f63dfe4259bc6f379c44
#
_entry.id   d302854311d8f63dfe4259bc6f379c44
#
_cell.length_a   1.000
_cell.length_b   1.000
_cell.length_c   1.000
_cell.angle_alpha   90.00
_cell.angle_beta   90.00
_cell.angle_gamma   90.00
#
_symmetry.space_group_name_H-M   'P 1'
#
loop_
_entity.id
_entity.type
_entity.pdbx_description
1 polymer ?
#
loop_
_entity_poly.entity_id
_entity_poly.type
_entity_poly.pdbx_seq_one_letter_code
_entity_poly.pdbx_strand_id
1 'polypeptide(L)'
;TAEDIKKMKQNVQALTAQLNTAKQERDISLNNLGQMRQDMQQLEVTNLQLIQVNQVYADTLVEQGGLPLQVVGAKMEPLPENAFEYRFDVAMLAKDGQQHRLKPTLTLLDEDNLVDVPLEPSTYDIKGIARIRGRFVMPKGFRPKQAKLNLESNGQKVEQIYNWELASPVDKMPLSLSEVPETDQRPVTEGKGNTKGSTQSDTP
;
A
#
# COMPACT_ATOMS: atom_id res chain seq x y z
N THR A 1 -5.70 28.87 -63.12
CA THR A 1 -4.88 28.02 -63.95
C THR A 1 -5.03 26.57 -63.59
N ALA A 2 -4.57 25.67 -64.48
CA ALA A 2 -4.66 24.24 -64.19
C ALA A 2 -3.86 23.84 -62.98
N GLU A 3 -2.74 24.51 -62.68
CA GLU A 3 -1.96 24.26 -61.49
C GLU A 3 -2.69 24.69 -60.21
N ASP A 4 -3.41 25.80 -60.28
CA ASP A 4 -4.19 26.26 -59.13
C ASP A 4 -5.29 25.27 -58.79
N ILE A 5 -5.96 24.74 -59.82
CA ILE A 5 -7.00 23.73 -59.60
C ILE A 5 -6.41 22.46 -59.00
N LYS A 6 -5.24 22.07 -59.46
CA LYS A 6 -4.56 20.88 -58.91
C LYS A 6 -4.20 21.07 -57.45
N LYS A 7 -3.67 22.25 -57.12
CA LYS A 7 -3.35 22.56 -55.71
C LYS A 7 -4.61 22.58 -54.86
N MET A 8 -5.67 23.16 -55.34
CA MET A 8 -6.94 23.18 -54.62
C MET A 8 -7.48 21.78 -54.37
N LYS A 9 -7.41 20.89 -55.39
CA LYS A 9 -7.82 19.51 -55.21
C LYS A 9 -7.02 18.80 -54.16
N GLN A 10 -5.69 19.01 -54.16
CA GLN A 10 -4.80 18.40 -53.17
C GLN A 10 -5.13 18.92 -51.77
N ASN A 11 -5.40 20.22 -51.64
CA ASN A 11 -5.76 20.79 -50.35
C ASN A 11 -7.09 20.25 -49.84
N VAL A 12 -8.07 20.08 -50.74
CA VAL A 12 -9.37 19.52 -50.36
C VAL A 12 -9.21 18.08 -49.91
N GLN A 13 -8.38 17.29 -50.62
CA GLN A 13 -8.13 15.92 -50.23
C GLN A 13 -7.42 15.84 -48.88
N ALA A 14 -6.43 16.71 -48.65
CA ALA A 14 -5.72 16.75 -47.36
C ALA A 14 -6.65 17.15 -46.22
N LEU A 15 -7.48 18.16 -46.43
CA LEU A 15 -8.43 18.59 -45.43
C LEU A 15 -9.49 17.54 -45.12
N THR A 16 -9.95 16.83 -46.17
CA THR A 16 -10.92 15.75 -45.98
C THR A 16 -10.29 14.60 -45.18
N ALA A 17 -9.03 14.26 -45.46
CA ALA A 17 -8.32 13.24 -44.71
C ALA A 17 -8.15 13.66 -43.23
N GLN A 18 -7.76 14.92 -43.00
CA GLN A 18 -7.63 15.43 -41.63
C GLN A 18 -8.97 15.43 -40.87
N LEU A 19 -10.05 15.78 -41.58
CA LEU A 19 -11.37 15.78 -40.98
C LEU A 19 -11.80 14.36 -40.60
N ASN A 20 -11.57 13.40 -41.47
CA ASN A 20 -11.90 12.01 -41.20
C ASN A 20 -11.10 11.46 -40.02
N THR A 21 -9.81 11.78 -39.94
CA THR A 21 -8.97 11.41 -38.83
C THR A 21 -9.48 12.03 -37.51
N ALA A 22 -9.80 13.32 -37.56
CA ALA A 22 -10.32 13.99 -36.38
C ALA A 22 -11.65 13.41 -35.89
N LYS A 23 -12.52 13.02 -36.84
CA LYS A 23 -13.78 12.36 -36.50
C LYS A 23 -13.56 11.00 -35.85
N GLN A 24 -12.60 10.22 -36.37
CA GLN A 24 -12.27 8.93 -35.80
C GLN A 24 -11.69 9.07 -34.41
N GLU A 25 -10.78 10.01 -34.21
CA GLU A 25 -10.20 10.29 -32.90
C GLU A 25 -11.27 10.72 -31.89
N ARG A 26 -12.20 11.56 -32.34
CA ARG A 26 -13.32 11.98 -31.52
C ARG A 26 -14.18 10.78 -31.10
N ASP A 27 -14.51 9.90 -32.03
CA ASP A 27 -15.35 8.74 -31.77
C ASP A 27 -14.66 7.78 -30.79
N ILE A 28 -13.36 7.57 -30.96
CA ILE A 28 -12.58 6.77 -30.02
C ILE A 28 -12.60 7.40 -28.62
N SER A 29 -12.38 8.71 -28.54
CA SER A 29 -12.40 9.42 -27.26
C SER A 29 -13.75 9.35 -26.57
N LEU A 30 -14.85 9.52 -27.34
CA LEU A 30 -16.20 9.43 -26.80
C LEU A 30 -16.49 8.00 -26.30
N ASN A 31 -16.06 6.99 -27.02
CA ASN A 31 -16.23 5.62 -26.60
C ASN A 31 -15.43 5.33 -25.33
N ASN A 32 -14.20 5.84 -25.24
CA ASN A 32 -13.37 5.68 -24.06
C ASN A 32 -14.01 6.37 -22.83
N LEU A 33 -14.54 7.57 -23.01
CA LEU A 33 -15.25 8.27 -21.95
C LEU A 33 -16.48 7.51 -21.48
N GLY A 34 -17.25 6.94 -22.43
CA GLY A 34 -18.40 6.11 -22.09
C GLY A 34 -18.00 4.88 -21.29
N GLN A 35 -16.92 4.22 -21.69
CA GLN A 35 -16.40 3.05 -20.98
C GLN A 35 -15.92 3.43 -19.57
N MET A 36 -15.19 4.53 -19.46
CA MET A 36 -14.73 5.01 -18.15
C MET A 36 -15.89 5.33 -17.21
N ARG A 37 -16.97 5.92 -17.73
CA ARG A 37 -18.16 6.17 -16.91
C ARG A 37 -18.79 4.88 -16.41
N GLN A 38 -18.89 3.88 -17.27
CA GLN A 38 -19.42 2.59 -16.88
C GLN A 38 -18.55 1.94 -15.82
N ASP A 39 -17.25 2.00 -15.99
CA ASP A 39 -16.30 1.44 -15.03
C ASP A 39 -16.40 2.15 -13.68
N MET A 40 -16.54 3.48 -13.69
CA MET A 40 -16.70 4.25 -12.47
C MET A 40 -18.02 3.89 -11.75
N GLN A 41 -19.11 3.75 -12.49
CA GLN A 41 -20.39 3.35 -11.92
C GLN A 41 -20.31 1.96 -11.31
N GLN A 42 -19.64 1.04 -12.00
CA GLN A 42 -19.45 -0.31 -11.48
C GLN A 42 -18.61 -0.30 -10.22
N LEU A 43 -17.58 0.55 -10.18
CA LEU A 43 -16.75 0.69 -9.00
C LEU A 43 -17.55 1.24 -7.82
N GLU A 44 -18.39 2.24 -8.05
CA GLU A 44 -19.26 2.79 -7.02
C GLU A 44 -20.18 1.74 -6.43
N VAL A 45 -20.84 0.96 -7.28
CA VAL A 45 -21.72 -0.12 -6.83
C VAL A 45 -20.94 -1.13 -6.00
N THR A 46 -19.79 -1.54 -6.48
CA THR A 46 -18.93 -2.51 -5.78
C THR A 46 -18.49 -1.95 -4.43
N ASN A 47 -18.09 -0.67 -4.38
CA ASN A 47 -17.70 -0.05 -3.13
C ASN A 47 -18.84 0.00 -2.12
N LEU A 48 -20.05 0.35 -2.56
CA LEU A 48 -21.20 0.38 -1.69
C LEU A 48 -21.52 -1.02 -1.13
N GLN A 49 -21.42 -2.03 -1.98
CA GLN A 49 -21.64 -3.42 -1.56
C GLN A 49 -20.59 -3.85 -0.53
N LEU A 50 -19.32 -3.49 -0.75
CA LEU A 50 -18.25 -3.82 0.19
C LEU A 50 -18.46 -3.11 1.53
N ILE A 51 -18.85 -1.84 1.50
CA ILE A 51 -19.15 -1.09 2.71
C ILE A 51 -20.28 -1.76 3.50
N GLN A 52 -21.33 -2.17 2.82
CA GLN A 52 -22.47 -2.85 3.45
C GLN A 52 -22.05 -4.19 4.07
N VAL A 53 -21.28 -4.99 3.34
CA VAL A 53 -20.78 -6.27 3.84
C VAL A 53 -19.87 -6.05 5.03
N ASN A 54 -18.96 -5.07 4.96
CA ASN A 54 -18.07 -4.75 6.06
C ASN A 54 -18.84 -4.31 7.30
N GLN A 55 -19.93 -3.56 7.13
CA GLN A 55 -20.76 -3.14 8.23
C GLN A 55 -21.43 -4.34 8.92
N VAL A 56 -21.94 -5.28 8.14
CA VAL A 56 -22.54 -6.50 8.68
C VAL A 56 -21.49 -7.32 9.45
N TYR A 57 -20.30 -7.46 8.90
CA TYR A 57 -19.22 -8.17 9.60
C TYR A 57 -18.82 -7.47 10.89
N ALA A 58 -18.70 -6.15 10.86
CA ALA A 58 -18.34 -5.38 12.03
C ALA A 58 -19.37 -5.54 13.14
N ASP A 59 -20.66 -5.45 12.79
CA ASP A 59 -21.74 -5.61 13.75
C ASP A 59 -21.72 -7.00 14.36
N THR A 60 -21.49 -8.01 13.55
CA THR A 60 -21.40 -9.40 14.02
C THR A 60 -20.21 -9.58 14.96
N LEU A 61 -19.07 -9.01 14.60
CA LEU A 61 -17.88 -9.12 15.46
C LEU A 61 -18.07 -8.40 16.79
N VAL A 62 -18.73 -7.25 16.80
CA VAL A 62 -19.02 -6.54 18.03
C VAL A 62 -19.92 -7.38 18.92
N GLU A 63 -20.94 -8.03 18.38
CA GLU A 63 -21.80 -8.94 19.12
C GLU A 63 -21.02 -10.10 19.74
N GLN A 64 -19.96 -10.53 19.08
CA GLN A 64 -19.12 -11.61 19.56
C GLN A 64 -18.00 -11.14 20.49
N GLY A 65 -17.96 -9.88 20.86
CA GLY A 65 -16.95 -9.34 21.77
C GLY A 65 -15.83 -8.55 21.11
N GLY A 66 -15.95 -8.25 19.83
CA GLY A 66 -14.98 -7.46 19.09
C GLY A 66 -13.86 -8.31 18.48
N LEU A 67 -12.84 -7.63 17.97
CA LEU A 67 -11.66 -8.25 17.37
C LEU A 67 -10.44 -7.70 18.09
N PRO A 68 -9.57 -8.57 18.64
CA PRO A 68 -8.40 -8.08 19.39
C PRO A 68 -7.41 -7.39 18.47
N LEU A 69 -6.64 -6.48 19.04
CA LEU A 69 -5.58 -5.75 18.34
C LEU A 69 -4.56 -6.75 17.79
N GLN A 70 -4.28 -6.67 16.51
CA GLN A 70 -3.37 -7.60 15.84
C GLN A 70 -2.83 -7.02 14.53
N VAL A 71 -1.67 -7.49 14.11
CA VAL A 71 -1.11 -7.14 12.82
C VAL A 71 -1.59 -8.18 11.82
N VAL A 72 -2.21 -7.73 10.74
CA VAL A 72 -2.71 -8.63 9.70
C VAL A 72 -1.87 -8.57 8.43
N GLY A 73 -0.99 -7.61 8.31
CA GLY A 73 -0.06 -7.53 7.20
C GLY A 73 1.13 -6.66 7.54
N ALA A 74 2.29 -7.02 7.04
CA ALA A 74 3.51 -6.25 7.25
C ALA A 74 4.37 -6.35 6.00
N LYS A 75 4.92 -5.22 5.57
CA LYS A 75 5.79 -5.17 4.41
C LYS A 75 6.77 -4.03 4.56
N MET A 76 8.01 -4.28 4.17
CA MET A 76 9.05 -3.27 4.15
C MET A 76 9.72 -3.34 2.79
N GLU A 77 9.79 -2.22 2.07
CA GLU A 77 10.37 -2.19 0.75
C GLU A 77 11.59 -1.29 0.71
N PRO A 78 12.71 -1.75 0.14
CA PRO A 78 13.86 -0.89 -0.04
C PRO A 78 13.61 0.14 -1.14
N LEU A 79 14.11 1.34 -0.94
CA LEU A 79 14.04 2.44 -1.88
C LEU A 79 15.45 2.93 -2.16
N PRO A 80 15.66 3.78 -3.18
CA PRO A 80 16.95 4.36 -3.45
C PRO A 80 17.49 5.16 -2.26
N GLU A 81 18.81 5.33 -2.20
CA GLU A 81 19.46 6.15 -1.18
C GLU A 81 19.30 5.63 0.24
N ASN A 82 19.28 4.32 0.38
CA ASN A 82 19.18 3.66 1.68
C ASN A 82 17.91 4.05 2.45
N ALA A 83 16.85 4.34 1.72
CA ALA A 83 15.53 4.60 2.28
C ALA A 83 14.68 3.35 2.24
N PHE A 84 13.66 3.31 3.07
CA PHE A 84 12.74 2.18 3.16
C PHE A 84 11.32 2.68 3.34
N GLU A 85 10.38 1.95 2.77
CA GLU A 85 8.96 2.22 2.95
C GLU A 85 8.36 1.11 3.79
N TYR A 86 7.66 1.48 4.86
CA TYR A 86 6.99 0.51 5.71
C TYR A 86 5.48 0.53 5.49
N ARG A 87 4.88 -0.65 5.55
CA ARG A 87 3.44 -0.83 5.43
C ARG A 87 2.99 -1.86 6.44
N PHE A 88 2.17 -1.45 7.38
CA PHE A 88 1.59 -2.36 8.36
C PHE A 88 0.08 -2.20 8.33
N ASP A 89 -0.62 -3.31 8.23
CA ASP A 89 -2.07 -3.33 8.33
C ASP A 89 -2.43 -3.92 9.68
N VAL A 90 -3.19 -3.19 10.45
CA VAL A 90 -3.52 -3.53 11.82
C VAL A 90 -5.03 -3.65 11.94
N ALA A 91 -5.49 -4.67 12.63
CA ALA A 91 -6.90 -4.89 12.85
C ALA A 91 -7.23 -4.77 14.33
N MET A 92 -8.31 -4.09 14.64
CA MET A 92 -8.92 -4.09 15.97
C MET A 92 -10.34 -3.57 15.84
N LEU A 93 -11.26 -4.25 16.50
CA LEU A 93 -12.59 -3.75 16.66
C LEU A 93 -12.94 -3.87 18.14
N ALA A 94 -13.12 -2.74 18.82
CA ALA A 94 -13.38 -2.73 20.25
C ALA A 94 -14.76 -3.27 20.54
N LYS A 95 -14.95 -3.74 21.77
CA LYS A 95 -16.25 -4.27 22.21
C LYS A 95 -17.36 -3.25 22.14
N ASP A 96 -17.03 -1.97 22.28
CA ASP A 96 -17.98 -0.89 22.17
C ASP A 96 -18.30 -0.53 20.70
N GLY A 97 -17.61 -1.13 19.74
CA GLY A 97 -17.80 -0.84 18.33
C GLY A 97 -17.37 0.55 17.91
N GLN A 98 -16.67 1.28 18.77
CA GLN A 98 -16.27 2.66 18.50
C GLN A 98 -14.85 2.77 18.00
N GLN A 99 -14.53 3.94 17.46
CA GLN A 99 -13.19 4.26 17.01
C GLN A 99 -12.30 4.54 18.21
N HIS A 100 -11.09 4.04 18.18
CA HIS A 100 -10.11 4.26 19.22
C HIS A 100 -8.79 4.75 18.62
N ARG A 101 -7.95 5.34 19.45
CA ARG A 101 -6.66 5.82 19.00
C ARG A 101 -5.65 4.68 19.03
N LEU A 102 -4.89 4.53 17.96
CA LEU A 102 -3.84 3.54 17.83
C LEU A 102 -2.49 4.24 17.84
N LYS A 103 -1.59 3.77 18.70
CA LYS A 103 -0.24 4.33 18.78
C LYS A 103 0.76 3.24 18.40
N PRO A 104 1.34 3.30 17.21
CA PRO A 104 2.38 2.38 16.80
C PRO A 104 3.76 2.92 17.16
N THR A 105 4.71 2.03 17.38
CA THR A 105 6.11 2.36 17.54
C THR A 105 6.92 1.33 16.77
N LEU A 106 7.81 1.78 15.91
CA LEU A 106 8.67 0.89 15.14
C LEU A 106 10.11 1.07 15.58
N THR A 107 10.74 -0.02 15.95
CA THR A 107 12.13 -0.04 16.41
C THR A 107 12.92 -1.02 15.57
N LEU A 108 14.09 -0.61 15.14
CA LEU A 108 15.03 -1.49 14.44
C LEU A 108 16.09 -1.93 15.43
N LEU A 109 16.42 -3.21 15.36
CA LEU A 109 17.36 -3.80 16.32
C LEU A 109 18.51 -4.47 15.59
N ASP A 110 19.70 -4.27 16.12
CA ASP A 110 20.82 -5.14 15.78
C ASP A 110 21.26 -5.83 17.09
N GLU A 111 22.45 -6.41 17.12
CA GLU A 111 22.89 -7.13 18.30
C GLU A 111 23.04 -6.28 19.54
N ASP A 112 23.48 -5.04 19.37
CA ASP A 112 23.81 -4.18 20.47
C ASP A 112 23.06 -2.86 20.49
N ASN A 113 22.37 -2.50 19.45
CA ASN A 113 21.76 -1.18 19.30
C ASN A 113 20.30 -1.22 18.91
N LEU A 114 19.59 -0.22 19.36
CA LEU A 114 18.19 0.00 19.01
C LEU A 114 18.08 1.34 18.32
N VAL A 115 17.28 1.43 17.29
CA VAL A 115 17.00 2.69 16.63
C VAL A 115 15.49 2.81 16.47
N ASP A 116 14.91 3.86 17.00
CA ASP A 116 13.50 4.11 16.81
C ASP A 116 13.28 4.84 15.49
N VAL A 117 12.31 4.38 14.73
CA VAL A 117 11.94 5.02 13.48
C VAL A 117 10.86 6.04 13.77
N PRO A 118 11.07 7.32 13.46
CA PRO A 118 10.03 8.30 13.67
C PRO A 118 8.87 8.03 12.71
N LEU A 119 7.68 7.87 13.23
CA LEU A 119 6.48 7.62 12.44
C LEU A 119 5.70 8.90 12.22
N GLU A 120 5.30 9.14 10.97
CA GLU A 120 4.47 10.27 10.60
C GLU A 120 3.30 9.77 9.75
N PRO A 121 2.08 9.86 10.26
CA PRO A 121 1.68 10.37 11.56
C PRO A 121 2.07 9.40 12.70
N SER A 122 2.15 9.93 13.90
CA SER A 122 2.55 9.12 15.05
C SER A 122 1.39 8.36 15.69
N THR A 123 0.17 8.72 15.37
CA THR A 123 -1.03 8.04 15.86
C THR A 123 -2.04 7.88 14.73
N TYR A 124 -2.89 6.89 14.87
CA TYR A 124 -3.92 6.59 13.88
C TYR A 124 -5.23 6.35 14.59
N ASP A 125 -6.33 6.42 13.87
CA ASP A 125 -7.63 6.02 14.39
C ASP A 125 -7.93 4.63 13.88
N ILE A 126 -8.44 3.77 14.73
CA ILE A 126 -8.75 2.40 14.35
C ILE A 126 -10.18 2.01 14.74
N LYS A 127 -10.89 1.51 13.75
CA LYS A 127 -12.20 0.90 13.91
C LYS A 127 -12.28 -0.12 12.79
N GLY A 128 -11.74 -1.29 13.02
CA GLY A 128 -11.59 -2.33 11.99
C GLY A 128 -10.15 -2.41 11.52
N ILE A 129 -9.83 -1.77 10.40
CA ILE A 129 -8.48 -1.80 9.84
C ILE A 129 -7.87 -0.41 9.88
N ALA A 130 -6.63 -0.33 10.33
CA ALA A 130 -5.80 0.86 10.20
C ALA A 130 -4.58 0.53 9.36
N ARG A 131 -4.24 1.42 8.44
CA ARG A 131 -3.10 1.22 7.55
C ARG A 131 -1.99 2.18 7.92
N ILE A 132 -0.89 1.64 8.41
CA ILE A 132 0.28 2.42 8.81
C ILE A 132 1.23 2.44 7.61
N ARG A 133 1.54 3.63 7.11
CA ARG A 133 2.38 3.81 5.93
C ARG A 133 3.37 4.92 6.17
N GLY A 134 4.59 4.75 5.72
CA GLY A 134 5.59 5.81 5.79
C GLY A 134 6.93 5.38 5.24
N ARG A 135 7.88 6.29 5.31
CA ARG A 135 9.22 6.09 4.79
C ARG A 135 10.24 6.59 5.80
N PHE A 136 11.40 6.00 5.79
CA PHE A 136 12.53 6.48 6.59
C PHE A 136 13.84 6.21 5.87
N VAL A 137 14.90 6.90 6.30
CA VAL A 137 16.25 6.67 5.78
C VAL A 137 17.02 5.94 6.85
N MET A 138 17.70 4.86 6.46
CA MET A 138 18.48 4.08 7.39
C MET A 138 19.67 4.89 7.91
N PRO A 139 19.91 4.93 9.21
CA PRO A 139 21.09 5.59 9.74
C PRO A 139 22.37 4.97 9.17
N LYS A 140 23.36 5.81 8.92
CA LYS A 140 24.61 5.34 8.36
C LYS A 140 25.26 4.31 9.26
N GLY A 141 25.73 3.23 8.67
CA GLY A 141 26.42 2.19 9.41
C GLY A 141 25.53 1.28 10.25
N PHE A 142 24.25 1.54 10.30
CA PHE A 142 23.33 0.68 11.04
C PHE A 142 22.79 -0.43 10.12
N ARG A 143 22.91 -1.68 10.56
CA ARG A 143 22.42 -2.84 9.83
C ARG A 143 21.49 -3.63 10.73
N PRO A 144 20.19 -3.41 10.61
CA PRO A 144 19.24 -4.10 11.49
C PRO A 144 19.19 -5.59 11.20
N LYS A 145 18.94 -6.35 12.24
CA LYS A 145 18.68 -7.77 12.14
C LYS A 145 17.22 -8.07 12.34
N GLN A 146 16.54 -7.22 13.06
CA GLN A 146 15.12 -7.37 13.37
C GLN A 146 14.43 -6.01 13.35
N ALA A 147 13.13 -6.05 13.13
CA ALA A 147 12.26 -4.90 13.28
C ALA A 147 11.17 -5.27 14.28
N LYS A 148 10.89 -4.37 15.22
CA LYS A 148 9.88 -4.60 16.24
C LYS A 148 8.79 -3.56 16.10
N LEU A 149 7.56 -4.02 15.95
CA LEU A 149 6.40 -3.15 15.93
C LEU A 149 5.62 -3.31 17.23
N ASN A 150 5.46 -2.23 17.95
CA ASN A 150 4.64 -2.20 19.15
C ASN A 150 3.39 -1.42 18.84
N LEU A 151 2.25 -1.95 19.21
CA LEU A 151 0.95 -1.32 19.01
C LEU A 151 0.24 -1.18 20.34
N GLU A 152 -0.39 -0.04 20.53
CA GLU A 152 -1.17 0.19 21.73
C GLU A 152 -2.48 0.87 21.35
N SER A 153 -3.60 0.32 21.76
CA SER A 153 -4.91 0.90 21.55
C SER A 153 -5.92 0.31 22.54
N ASN A 154 -6.77 1.16 23.09
CA ASN A 154 -7.87 0.70 23.96
C ASN A 154 -7.42 -0.24 25.09
N GLY A 155 -6.27 0.06 25.70
CA GLY A 155 -5.73 -0.77 26.77
C GLY A 155 -5.08 -2.06 26.33
N GLN A 156 -5.06 -2.35 25.05
CA GLN A 156 -4.39 -3.52 24.50
C GLN A 156 -3.02 -3.16 24.01
N LYS A 157 -2.08 -4.06 24.18
CA LYS A 157 -0.70 -3.89 23.71
C LYS A 157 -0.28 -5.12 22.95
N VAL A 158 0.32 -4.91 21.76
CA VAL A 158 0.81 -5.98 20.93
C VAL A 158 2.24 -5.67 20.52
N GLU A 159 3.10 -6.67 20.61
CA GLU A 159 4.48 -6.55 20.14
C GLU A 159 4.69 -7.63 19.08
N GLN A 160 5.15 -7.23 17.92
CA GLN A 160 5.44 -8.15 16.82
C GLN A 160 6.86 -7.92 16.35
N ILE A 161 7.65 -8.98 16.32
CA ILE A 161 9.04 -8.94 15.88
C ILE A 161 9.18 -9.66 14.56
N TYR A 162 9.91 -9.02 13.63
CA TYR A 162 10.16 -9.56 12.29
C TYR A 162 11.66 -9.66 12.06
N ASN A 163 12.09 -10.69 11.36
CA ASN A 163 13.48 -10.77 10.92
C ASN A 163 13.68 -9.80 9.76
N TRP A 164 14.84 -9.15 9.72
CA TRP A 164 15.15 -8.22 8.67
C TRP A 164 15.78 -9.00 7.50
N GLU A 165 14.94 -9.39 6.55
CA GLU A 165 15.38 -10.18 5.41
C GLU A 165 15.08 -9.47 4.10
N LEU A 166 15.59 -8.27 3.97
CA LEU A 166 15.39 -7.49 2.77
C LEU A 166 16.53 -7.70 1.79
N ALA A 167 16.22 -7.58 0.51
CA ALA A 167 17.24 -7.54 -0.51
C ALA A 167 18.03 -6.25 -0.35
N SER A 168 19.16 -6.15 -1.04
CA SER A 168 19.95 -4.94 -0.98
C SER A 168 19.12 -3.74 -1.44
N PRO A 169 19.35 -2.55 -0.88
CA PRO A 169 18.62 -1.37 -1.29
C PRO A 169 18.78 -1.10 -2.78
N VAL A 170 17.74 -0.55 -3.39
CA VAL A 170 17.81 -0.23 -4.80
C VAL A 170 18.53 1.08 -4.98
N ASP A 171 19.42 1.14 -5.95
CA ASP A 171 20.17 2.37 -6.19
C ASP A 171 19.35 3.39 -6.96
N LYS A 172 18.40 2.95 -7.72
CA LYS A 172 17.58 3.83 -8.54
C LYS A 172 16.13 3.50 -8.34
N MET A 173 15.29 4.51 -8.37
CA MET A 173 13.86 4.30 -8.30
C MET A 173 13.40 3.67 -9.62
N PRO A 174 12.67 2.57 -9.59
CA PRO A 174 12.13 2.00 -10.81
C PRO A 174 11.18 2.96 -11.49
N LEU A 175 11.22 3.00 -12.81
CA LEU A 175 10.32 3.88 -13.57
C LEU A 175 8.92 3.30 -13.61
N SER A 176 8.78 2.01 -13.48
CA SER A 176 7.48 1.36 -13.45
C SER A 176 7.51 0.19 -12.50
N LEU A 177 6.33 -0.26 -12.11
CA LEU A 177 6.24 -1.40 -11.20
C LEU A 177 6.82 -2.67 -11.80
N SER A 178 6.83 -2.78 -13.11
CA SER A 178 7.39 -3.97 -13.76
C SER A 178 8.90 -4.03 -13.67
N GLU A 179 9.55 -2.94 -13.31
CA GLU A 179 10.99 -2.91 -13.16
C GLU A 179 11.42 -3.25 -11.75
N VAL A 180 10.49 -3.39 -10.83
CA VAL A 180 10.80 -3.74 -9.46
C VAL A 180 11.04 -5.23 -9.37
N PRO A 181 12.22 -5.70 -9.03
CA PRO A 181 12.50 -7.13 -8.88
C PRO A 181 11.66 -7.72 -7.76
N GLU A 182 11.19 -8.94 -7.95
CA GLU A 182 10.42 -9.59 -6.91
C GLU A 182 11.18 -9.69 -5.60
N THR A 183 12.47 -9.86 -5.68
CA THR A 183 13.28 -9.97 -4.49
C THR A 183 13.29 -8.69 -3.69
N ASP A 184 13.11 -7.55 -4.31
CA ASP A 184 13.12 -6.28 -3.60
C ASP A 184 11.77 -5.97 -2.98
N GLN A 185 10.77 -6.72 -3.32
CA GLN A 185 9.43 -6.49 -2.79
C GLN A 185 9.09 -7.40 -1.64
N ARG A 186 10.03 -8.21 -1.21
CA ARG A 186 9.74 -9.13 -0.13
C ARG A 186 9.46 -8.38 1.16
N PRO A 187 8.45 -8.79 1.88
CA PRO A 187 8.14 -8.14 3.14
C PRO A 187 9.22 -8.46 4.17
N VAL A 188 9.27 -7.65 5.19
CA VAL A 188 10.07 -7.94 6.33
C VAL A 188 9.34 -9.03 7.03
N THR A 189 9.63 -10.17 6.83
CA THR A 189 9.00 -11.37 7.27
C THR A 189 7.63 -11.23 7.76
N GLU A 190 6.81 -12.17 7.62
CA GLU A 190 5.53 -12.12 8.02
C GLU A 190 5.39 -12.51 9.36
N GLY A 191 4.56 -12.07 9.99
CA GLY A 191 4.28 -12.33 11.30
C GLY A 191 4.84 -13.47 12.01
N LYS A 192 5.23 -14.40 11.37
CA LYS A 192 5.76 -15.44 12.06
C LYS A 192 7.09 -15.15 12.40
N GLY A 193 7.56 -14.13 12.06
CA GLY A 193 8.81 -13.80 12.29
C GLY A 193 9.31 -14.35 13.50
N ASN A 194 10.15 -14.40 13.91
CA ASN A 194 10.71 -15.10 14.91
C ASN A 194 10.28 -14.71 16.20
N THR A 195 9.17 -14.24 16.31
CA THR A 195 8.80 -13.89 17.58
C THR A 195 8.96 -14.97 18.51
N LYS A 196 8.79 -16.09 18.17
CA LYS A 196 8.91 -17.05 19.13
C LYS A 196 9.84 -18.00 18.79
N GLY A 197 10.34 -17.85 17.75
CA GLY A 197 11.23 -18.85 17.36
C GLY A 197 12.21 -19.16 18.32
N SER A 198 12.32 -18.27 19.10
CA SER A 198 13.36 -18.43 19.94
C SER A 198 13.12 -19.35 20.96
N THR A 199 12.06 -19.77 21.11
CA THR A 199 11.94 -20.33 22.28
C THR A 199 11.95 -21.69 22.31
N GLN A 200 12.03 -22.32 21.50
CA GLN A 200 11.92 -23.66 21.74
C GLN A 200 13.00 -24.37 21.77
N SER A 201 13.81 -23.92 21.84
CA SER A 201 14.91 -24.67 21.75
C SER A 201 15.23 -25.51 22.77
N ASP A 202 14.86 -25.48 23.71
CA ASP A 202 15.44 -26.15 24.67
C ASP A 202 14.98 -27.23 25.06
N THR A 203 15.21 -27.99 24.84
CA THR A 203 14.95 -29.00 25.57
C THR A 203 15.87 -29.95 25.51
N PRO A 204 16.36 -30.44 26.31
CA PRO A 204 17.31 -31.45 26.43
C PRO A 204 16.73 -32.77 26.45
#